data_01564b8e6ae3ad11d38d89f20a5f3630
#
_entry.id   01564b8e6ae3ad11d38d89f20a5f3630
#
_cell.length_a   1.000
_cell.length_b   1.000
_cell.length_c   1.000
_cell.angle_alpha   90.00
_cell.angle_beta   90.00
_cell.angle_gamma   90.00
#
_symmetry.space_group_name_H-M   'P 1'
#
loop_
_entity.id
_entity.type
_entity.pdbx_description
1 polymer ?
#
loop_
_entity_poly.entity_id
_entity_poly.type
_entity_poly.pdbx_seq_one_letter_code
_entity_poly.pdbx_strand_id
1 'polypeptide(L)'
;LSSYRNKLLKYYIMNLVRIPKSNLDATWPLVEVAIQDALTYSGDQHNSQFVYDVIKKEEMQLWILWDKEKETTLEKYHGVVVTEIIQRTLKKICHIFIMTGEKREKWTSLIKIIEEFAKKNDCDGIELIARPGWQKVLQNYNYKRTHVVLEKQINKIKDK
;
A
#
# COMPACT_ATOMS: atom_id res chain seq x y z
N LEU A 1 21.13 14.57 22.90
CA LEU A 1 20.01 15.48 22.58
C LEU A 1 19.91 15.78 21.08
N SER A 2 21.03 16.04 20.39
CA SER A 2 21.01 16.28 18.94
C SER A 2 20.70 15.02 18.13
N SER A 3 21.13 13.83 18.58
CA SER A 3 20.84 12.55 17.90
C SER A 3 19.37 12.12 18.05
N TYR A 4 18.75 12.44 19.19
CA TYR A 4 17.34 12.18 19.43
C TYR A 4 16.44 13.11 18.60
N ARG A 5 16.81 14.39 18.55
CA ARG A 5 16.15 15.41 17.73
C ARG A 5 16.26 15.09 16.22
N ASN A 6 17.43 14.61 15.78
CA ASN A 6 17.67 14.17 14.41
C ASN A 6 16.91 12.88 14.07
N LYS A 7 16.74 11.96 15.02
CA LYS A 7 15.88 10.79 14.85
C LYS A 7 14.41 11.17 14.72
N LEU A 8 13.92 12.06 15.56
CA LEU A 8 12.54 12.58 15.50
C LEU A 8 12.29 13.32 14.18
N LEU A 9 13.23 14.17 13.74
CA LEU A 9 13.14 14.89 12.46
C LEU A 9 13.11 13.92 11.26
N LYS A 10 13.87 12.83 11.30
CA LYS A 10 13.81 11.78 10.27
C LYS A 10 12.43 11.10 10.18
N TYR A 11 11.74 10.93 11.30
CA TYR A 11 10.38 10.38 11.31
C TYR A 11 9.33 11.32 10.71
N TYR A 12 9.56 12.64 10.79
CA TYR A 12 8.66 13.66 10.21
C TYR A 12 8.92 13.95 8.74
N ILE A 13 10.06 13.50 8.17
CA ILE A 13 10.46 13.74 6.79
C ILE A 13 9.76 12.77 5.82
N MET A 14 9.64 11.50 6.20
CA MET A 14 8.93 10.50 5.41
C MET A 14 7.43 10.63 5.62
N ASN A 15 6.67 10.69 4.54
CA ASN A 15 5.22 10.75 4.59
C ASN A 15 4.59 9.78 3.60
N LEU A 16 3.36 9.41 3.87
CA LEU A 16 2.51 8.66 2.97
C LEU A 16 1.51 9.62 2.35
N VAL A 17 1.67 9.89 1.07
CA VAL A 17 0.94 10.93 0.36
C VAL A 17 -0.06 10.30 -0.60
N ARG A 18 -1.34 10.67 -0.45
CA ARG A 18 -2.37 10.26 -1.41
C ARG A 18 -2.22 11.05 -2.71
N ILE A 19 -2.27 10.35 -3.82
CA ILE A 19 -2.14 10.95 -5.16
C ILE A 19 -3.53 11.27 -5.70
N PRO A 20 -3.85 12.55 -5.92
CA PRO A 20 -5.13 12.89 -6.53
C PRO A 20 -5.21 12.41 -7.98
N LYS A 21 -6.42 12.16 -8.46
CA LYS A 21 -6.68 11.69 -9.82
C LYS A 21 -5.99 12.55 -10.89
N SER A 22 -5.97 13.87 -10.70
CA SER A 22 -5.32 14.80 -11.62
C SER A 22 -3.81 14.59 -11.77
N ASN A 23 -3.17 13.94 -10.81
CA ASN A 23 -1.74 13.66 -10.81
C ASN A 23 -1.42 12.19 -11.15
N LEU A 24 -2.42 11.37 -11.42
CA LEU A 24 -2.22 9.94 -11.66
C LEU A 24 -1.28 9.69 -12.85
N ASP A 25 -1.54 10.32 -13.99
CA ASP A 25 -0.74 10.07 -15.18
C ASP A 25 0.72 10.53 -15.03
N ALA A 26 0.94 11.61 -14.32
CA ALA A 26 2.29 12.10 -14.02
C ALA A 26 3.04 11.19 -13.03
N THR A 27 2.32 10.54 -12.12
CA THR A 27 2.89 9.68 -11.08
C THR A 27 3.07 8.24 -11.56
N TRP A 28 2.24 7.79 -12.49
CA TRP A 28 2.17 6.39 -12.89
C TRP A 28 3.50 5.77 -13.32
N PRO A 29 4.33 6.43 -14.17
CA PRO A 29 5.63 5.87 -14.55
C PRO A 29 6.56 5.59 -13.36
N LEU A 30 6.37 6.30 -12.26
CA LEU A 30 7.18 6.13 -11.05
C LEU A 30 6.81 4.84 -10.29
N VAL A 31 5.54 4.43 -10.31
CA VAL A 31 5.01 3.36 -9.46
C VAL A 31 4.67 2.07 -10.21
N GLU A 32 4.54 2.12 -11.52
CA GLU A 32 4.04 0.99 -12.34
C GLU A 32 4.80 -0.30 -12.13
N VAL A 33 6.14 -0.23 -12.16
CA VAL A 33 7.00 -1.42 -12.01
C VAL A 33 6.83 -2.04 -10.62
N ALA A 34 6.82 -1.23 -9.58
CA ALA A 34 6.64 -1.71 -8.21
C ALA A 34 5.26 -2.35 -8.01
N ILE A 35 4.22 -1.77 -8.62
CA ILE A 35 2.86 -2.34 -8.59
C ILE A 35 2.84 -3.68 -9.32
N GLN A 36 3.41 -3.77 -10.51
CA GLN A 36 3.45 -5.01 -11.28
C GLN A 36 4.22 -6.11 -10.53
N ASP A 37 5.35 -5.78 -9.91
CA ASP A 37 6.13 -6.73 -9.11
C ASP A 37 5.33 -7.23 -7.90
N ALA A 38 4.64 -6.34 -7.21
CA ALA A 38 3.80 -6.70 -6.07
C ALA A 38 2.66 -7.65 -6.48
N LEU A 39 2.05 -7.43 -7.63
CA LEU A 39 0.98 -8.28 -8.16
C LEU A 39 1.47 -9.68 -8.51
N THR A 40 2.70 -9.82 -8.96
CA THR A 40 3.33 -11.13 -9.20
C THR A 40 3.34 -11.98 -7.93
N TYR A 41 3.62 -11.38 -6.78
CA TYR A 41 3.61 -12.09 -5.49
C TYR A 41 2.20 -12.44 -5.00
N SER A 42 1.16 -11.85 -5.58
CA SER A 42 -0.25 -12.13 -5.26
C SER A 42 -0.86 -13.20 -6.16
N GLY A 43 -0.04 -13.97 -6.88
CA GLY A 43 -0.48 -15.07 -7.73
C GLY A 43 -0.94 -14.66 -9.14
N ASP A 44 -0.46 -13.56 -9.65
CA ASP A 44 -0.74 -13.07 -11.02
C ASP A 44 -2.23 -12.94 -11.36
N GLN A 45 -3.06 -12.60 -10.38
CA GLN A 45 -4.51 -12.46 -10.58
C GLN A 45 -4.89 -11.18 -11.34
N HIS A 46 -4.05 -10.16 -11.24
CA HIS A 46 -4.26 -8.86 -11.85
C HIS A 46 -2.94 -8.32 -12.44
N ASN A 47 -3.02 -7.35 -13.31
CA ASN A 47 -1.86 -6.64 -13.85
C ASN A 47 -1.92 -5.15 -13.48
N SER A 48 -0.83 -4.42 -13.76
CA SER A 48 -0.74 -3.00 -13.44
C SER A 48 -1.79 -2.16 -14.19
N GLN A 49 -2.16 -2.54 -15.41
CA GLN A 49 -3.19 -1.83 -16.18
C GLN A 49 -4.54 -1.87 -15.48
N PHE A 50 -4.91 -3.02 -14.91
CA PHE A 50 -6.13 -3.13 -14.11
C PHE A 50 -6.12 -2.13 -12.94
N VAL A 51 -5.03 -2.07 -12.21
CA VAL A 51 -4.89 -1.15 -11.06
C VAL A 51 -5.00 0.31 -11.52
N TYR A 52 -4.32 0.67 -12.60
CA TYR A 52 -4.42 2.01 -13.18
C TYR A 52 -5.88 2.37 -13.50
N ASP A 53 -6.59 1.48 -14.19
CA ASP A 53 -7.97 1.72 -14.62
C ASP A 53 -8.90 1.93 -13.42
N VAL A 54 -8.73 1.14 -12.37
CA VAL A 54 -9.56 1.23 -11.15
C VAL A 54 -9.24 2.49 -10.35
N ILE A 55 -7.98 2.89 -10.27
CA ILE A 55 -7.59 4.16 -9.64
C ILE A 55 -8.17 5.35 -10.42
N LYS A 56 -8.13 5.29 -11.75
CA LYS A 56 -8.67 6.32 -12.61
C LYS A 56 -10.18 6.52 -12.44
N LYS A 57 -10.90 5.45 -12.11
CA LYS A 57 -12.32 5.49 -11.76
C LYS A 57 -12.59 5.94 -10.32
N GLU A 58 -11.55 6.22 -9.56
CA GLU A 58 -11.63 6.57 -8.13
C GLU A 58 -12.21 5.47 -7.24
N GLU A 59 -12.16 4.22 -7.69
CA GLU A 59 -12.57 3.04 -6.92
C GLU A 59 -11.43 2.46 -6.10
N MET A 60 -10.19 2.82 -6.42
CA MET A 60 -8.99 2.57 -5.61
C MET A 60 -8.24 3.88 -5.38
N GLN A 61 -7.45 3.92 -4.33
CA GLN A 61 -6.63 5.06 -3.96
C GLN A 61 -5.16 4.70 -4.10
N LEU A 62 -4.40 5.61 -4.70
CA LEU A 62 -2.95 5.51 -4.85
C LEU A 62 -2.27 6.37 -3.80
N TRP A 63 -1.29 5.80 -3.12
CA TRP A 63 -0.45 6.47 -2.12
C TRP A 63 1.00 6.22 -2.44
N ILE A 64 1.85 7.21 -2.22
CA ILE A 64 3.29 7.03 -2.33
C ILE A 64 3.98 7.37 -1.01
N LEU A 65 5.03 6.63 -0.71
CA LEU A 65 5.97 6.93 0.36
C LEU A 65 6.96 7.96 -0.18
N TRP A 66 6.94 9.13 0.41
CA TRP A 66 7.62 10.30 -0.12
C TRP A 66 8.48 10.98 0.93
N ASP A 67 9.76 11.17 0.60
CA ASP A 67 10.71 11.93 1.42
C ASP A 67 10.98 13.26 0.72
N LYS A 68 10.31 14.29 1.19
CA LYS A 68 10.39 15.64 0.60
C LYS A 68 11.75 16.33 0.77
N GLU A 69 12.59 15.83 1.69
CA GLU A 69 13.91 16.42 1.96
C GLU A 69 14.98 15.97 0.96
N LYS A 70 14.70 14.95 0.17
CA LYS A 70 15.59 14.53 -0.92
C LYS A 70 15.47 15.50 -2.11
N GLU A 71 16.46 15.48 -3.00
CA GLU A 71 16.54 16.45 -4.10
C GLU A 71 15.82 15.98 -5.37
N THR A 72 16.03 14.72 -5.76
CA THR A 72 15.44 14.17 -6.99
C THR A 72 14.17 13.40 -6.71
N THR A 73 13.30 13.27 -7.71
CA THR A 73 12.06 12.48 -7.63
C THR A 73 12.34 11.03 -7.25
N LEU A 74 13.36 10.41 -7.85
CA LEU A 74 13.73 9.02 -7.55
C LEU A 74 14.22 8.85 -6.12
N GLU A 75 14.96 9.82 -5.58
CA GLU A 75 15.42 9.80 -4.19
C GLU A 75 14.28 10.02 -3.20
N LYS A 76 13.28 10.80 -3.57
CA LYS A 76 12.09 11.07 -2.74
C LYS A 76 11.14 9.88 -2.66
N TYR A 77 11.04 9.08 -3.70
CA TYR A 77 10.14 7.93 -3.79
C TYR A 77 10.71 6.72 -3.06
N HIS A 78 9.95 6.14 -2.15
CA HIS A 78 10.37 4.98 -1.36
C HIS A 78 9.43 3.79 -1.45
N GLY A 79 8.24 3.96 -1.92
CA GLY A 79 7.29 2.87 -2.03
C GLY A 79 5.89 3.33 -2.42
N VAL A 80 5.02 2.35 -2.58
CA VAL A 80 3.65 2.55 -3.05
C VAL A 80 2.67 1.73 -2.23
N VAL A 81 1.51 2.33 -1.97
CA VAL A 81 0.36 1.67 -1.35
C VAL A 81 -0.85 1.90 -2.23
N VAL A 82 -1.64 0.86 -2.42
CA VAL A 82 -2.95 0.94 -3.08
C VAL A 82 -4.01 0.42 -2.14
N THR A 83 -5.03 1.21 -1.92
CA THR A 83 -6.15 0.86 -1.04
C THR A 83 -7.46 0.87 -1.82
N GLU A 84 -8.45 0.16 -1.30
CA GLU A 84 -9.83 0.26 -1.76
C GLU A 84 -10.78 0.18 -0.58
N ILE A 85 -11.94 0.84 -0.69
CA ILE A 85 -12.98 0.73 0.31
C ILE A 85 -14.02 -0.24 -0.20
N ILE A 86 -14.23 -1.31 0.55
CA ILE A 86 -15.15 -2.40 0.21
C ILE A 86 -16.34 -2.35 1.15
N GLN A 87 -17.54 -2.20 0.60
CA GLN A 87 -18.77 -2.35 1.36
C GLN A 87 -19.23 -3.80 1.24
N ARG A 88 -19.15 -4.52 2.36
CA ARG A 88 -19.75 -5.84 2.51
C ARG A 88 -21.11 -5.70 3.19
N THR A 89 -21.86 -6.78 3.27
CA THR A 89 -23.22 -6.73 3.86
C THR A 89 -23.23 -6.15 5.27
N LEU A 90 -22.28 -6.58 6.12
CA LEU A 90 -22.26 -6.19 7.54
C LEU A 90 -21.09 -5.27 7.91
N LYS A 91 -20.13 -5.07 7.03
CA LYS A 91 -18.92 -4.31 7.33
C LYS A 91 -18.46 -3.51 6.13
N LYS A 92 -17.96 -2.31 6.43
CA LYS A 92 -17.23 -1.48 5.48
C LYS A 92 -15.74 -1.57 5.81
N ILE A 93 -14.93 -2.00 4.87
CA ILE A 93 -13.53 -2.34 5.10
C ILE A 93 -12.63 -1.51 4.18
N CYS A 94 -11.56 -0.97 4.73
CA CYS A 94 -10.45 -0.45 3.94
C CYS A 94 -9.48 -1.60 3.67
N HIS A 95 -9.44 -2.05 2.42
CA HIS A 95 -8.57 -3.13 1.99
C HIS A 95 -7.26 -2.56 1.45
N ILE A 96 -6.14 -2.96 2.02
CA ILE A 96 -4.83 -2.63 1.48
C ILE A 96 -4.50 -3.66 0.42
N PHE A 97 -4.65 -3.28 -0.83
CA PHE A 97 -4.47 -4.14 -1.99
C PHE A 97 -2.99 -4.36 -2.32
N ILE A 98 -2.20 -3.29 -2.25
CA ILE A 98 -0.74 -3.31 -2.46
C ILE A 98 -0.08 -2.47 -1.36
N MET A 99 0.99 -3.00 -0.80
CA MET A 99 1.87 -2.28 0.12
C MET A 99 3.29 -2.77 -0.09
N THR A 100 4.11 -1.95 -0.74
CA THR A 100 5.49 -2.32 -1.07
C THR A 100 6.41 -1.10 -1.02
N GLY A 101 7.63 -1.34 -0.61
CA GLY A 101 8.65 -0.31 -0.54
C GLY A 101 9.91 -0.82 0.13
N GLU A 102 10.98 -0.09 -0.06
CA GLU A 102 12.27 -0.40 0.55
C GLU A 102 12.28 -0.05 2.04
N LYS A 103 13.04 -0.80 2.83
CA LYS A 103 13.27 -0.53 4.26
C LYS A 103 11.97 -0.33 5.04
N ARG A 104 11.07 -1.29 4.94
CA ARG A 104 9.74 -1.23 5.56
C ARG A 104 9.74 -0.90 7.05
N GLU A 105 10.78 -1.27 7.79
CA GLU A 105 10.95 -0.96 9.21
C GLU A 105 11.00 0.54 9.50
N LYS A 106 11.34 1.35 8.50
CA LYS A 106 11.42 2.82 8.64
C LYS A 106 10.09 3.52 8.40
N TRP A 107 9.16 2.87 7.71
CA TRP A 107 7.93 3.54 7.30
C TRP A 107 6.64 2.81 7.70
N THR A 108 6.71 1.62 8.28
CA THR A 108 5.51 0.85 8.66
C THR A 108 4.60 1.63 9.62
N SER A 109 5.17 2.47 10.49
CA SER A 109 4.39 3.34 11.37
C SER A 109 3.44 4.29 10.63
N LEU A 110 3.72 4.57 9.36
CA LEU A 110 2.86 5.43 8.51
C LEU A 110 1.54 4.76 8.13
N ILE A 111 1.37 3.48 8.44
CA ILE A 111 0.07 2.80 8.27
C ILE A 111 -1.05 3.53 9.02
N LYS A 112 -0.72 4.30 10.06
CA LYS A 112 -1.65 5.15 10.78
C LYS A 112 -2.36 6.16 9.87
N ILE A 113 -1.70 6.60 8.80
CA ILE A 113 -2.30 7.52 7.82
C ILE A 113 -3.44 6.81 7.07
N ILE A 114 -3.24 5.54 6.72
CA ILE A 114 -4.30 4.70 6.12
C ILE A 114 -5.43 4.47 7.12
N GLU A 115 -5.10 4.24 8.39
CA GLU A 115 -6.09 4.06 9.46
C GLU A 115 -6.96 5.32 9.64
N GLU A 116 -6.35 6.50 9.59
CA GLU A 116 -7.09 7.77 9.64
C GLU A 116 -8.00 7.96 8.41
N PHE A 117 -7.50 7.61 7.24
CA PHE A 117 -8.30 7.60 6.02
C PHE A 117 -9.50 6.65 6.14
N ALA A 118 -9.28 5.45 6.66
CA ALA A 118 -10.35 4.48 6.89
C ALA A 118 -11.41 5.01 7.86
N LYS A 119 -10.99 5.63 8.96
CA LYS A 119 -11.91 6.27 9.92
C LYS A 119 -12.74 7.37 9.28
N LYS A 120 -12.12 8.24 8.49
CA LYS A 120 -12.82 9.33 7.79
C LYS A 120 -13.83 8.83 6.77
N ASN A 121 -13.68 7.61 6.28
CA ASN A 121 -14.60 6.96 5.36
C ASN A 121 -15.54 5.99 6.06
N ASP A 122 -15.66 6.07 7.37
CA ASP A 122 -16.57 5.26 8.19
C ASP A 122 -16.34 3.75 8.06
N CYS A 123 -15.09 3.34 7.86
CA CYS A 123 -14.74 1.93 7.80
C CYS A 123 -14.74 1.30 9.19
N ASP A 124 -15.22 0.06 9.27
CA ASP A 124 -15.22 -0.73 10.50
C ASP A 124 -13.86 -1.35 10.80
N GLY A 125 -13.03 -1.51 9.79
CA GLY A 125 -11.70 -2.10 9.93
C GLY A 125 -10.84 -1.97 8.70
N ILE A 126 -9.62 -2.46 8.84
CA ILE A 126 -8.65 -2.56 7.76
C ILE A 126 -8.28 -4.02 7.59
N GLU A 127 -8.13 -4.47 6.37
CA GLU A 127 -7.62 -5.80 6.05
C GLU A 127 -6.56 -5.75 4.95
N LEU A 128 -5.71 -6.73 4.94
CA LEU A 128 -4.81 -6.98 3.82
C LEU A 128 -4.57 -8.48 3.68
N ILE A 129 -4.36 -8.90 2.44
CA ILE A 129 -3.87 -10.24 2.12
C ILE A 129 -2.40 -10.07 1.78
N ALA A 130 -1.53 -10.63 2.60
CA ALA A 130 -0.11 -10.35 2.52
C ALA A 130 0.72 -11.62 2.74
N ARG A 131 1.97 -11.56 2.28
CA ARG A 131 2.94 -12.61 2.57
C ARG A 131 3.18 -12.70 4.09
N PRO A 132 3.52 -13.89 4.62
CA PRO A 132 3.68 -14.11 6.06
C PRO A 132 4.62 -13.12 6.77
N GLY A 133 5.61 -12.58 6.06
CA GLY A 133 6.51 -11.59 6.62
C GLY A 133 5.83 -10.31 7.11
N TRP A 134 4.71 -9.93 6.54
CA TRP A 134 3.93 -8.78 6.98
C TRP A 134 3.20 -9.02 8.30
N GLN A 135 2.82 -10.25 8.58
CA GLN A 135 2.17 -10.60 9.86
C GLN A 135 3.05 -10.22 11.05
N LYS A 136 4.33 -10.54 10.98
CA LYS A 136 5.29 -10.24 12.05
C LYS A 136 5.47 -8.74 12.26
N VAL A 137 5.55 -7.98 11.17
CA VAL A 137 5.73 -6.52 11.21
C VAL A 137 4.49 -5.81 11.72
N LEU A 138 3.31 -6.18 11.21
CA LEU A 138 2.05 -5.52 11.53
C LEU A 138 1.46 -5.93 12.88
N GLN A 139 1.95 -7.01 13.47
CA GLN A 139 1.57 -7.42 14.83
C GLN A 139 1.78 -6.31 15.85
N ASN A 140 2.84 -5.52 15.69
CA ASN A 140 3.14 -4.38 16.56
C ASN A 140 2.14 -3.23 16.43
N TYR A 141 1.29 -3.26 15.41
CA TYR A 141 0.24 -2.27 15.15
C TYR A 141 -1.16 -2.86 15.35
N ASN A 142 -1.26 -3.95 16.10
CA ASN A 142 -2.51 -4.64 16.45
C ASN A 142 -3.24 -5.30 15.27
N TYR A 143 -2.52 -5.62 14.21
CA TYR A 143 -3.05 -6.45 13.13
C TYR A 143 -2.94 -7.92 13.50
N LYS A 144 -4.01 -8.67 13.29
CA LYS A 144 -4.10 -10.09 13.63
C LYS A 144 -4.35 -10.92 12.39
N ARG A 145 -3.72 -12.07 12.31
CA ARG A 145 -4.07 -13.08 11.33
C ARG A 145 -5.45 -13.63 11.64
N THR A 146 -6.37 -13.52 10.69
CA THR A 146 -7.75 -13.99 10.86
C THR A 146 -8.09 -15.18 9.97
N HIS A 147 -7.56 -15.21 8.75
CA HIS A 147 -7.88 -16.23 7.74
C HIS A 147 -6.62 -16.65 6.99
N VAL A 148 -6.71 -17.79 6.34
CA VAL A 148 -5.67 -18.32 5.43
C VAL A 148 -6.35 -18.63 4.10
N VAL A 149 -5.71 -18.23 3.01
CA VAL A 149 -6.13 -18.60 1.67
C VAL A 149 -5.51 -19.94 1.29
N LEU A 150 -6.34 -20.89 0.91
CA LEU A 150 -5.90 -22.20 0.39
C LEU A 150 -6.25 -22.27 -1.08
N GLU A 151 -5.28 -22.60 -1.91
CA GLU A 151 -5.45 -22.65 -3.36
C GLU A 151 -5.09 -24.03 -3.92
N LYS A 152 -5.81 -24.44 -4.94
CA LYS A 152 -5.49 -25.61 -5.74
C LYS A 152 -5.61 -25.24 -7.21
N GLN A 153 -4.55 -25.45 -7.96
CA GLN A 153 -4.60 -25.27 -9.41
C GLN A 153 -5.30 -26.47 -10.05
N ILE A 154 -6.32 -26.23 -10.87
CA ILE A 154 -7.10 -27.27 -11.53
C ILE A 154 -6.68 -27.42 -12.99
N ASN A 155 -6.47 -26.32 -13.70
CA ASN A 155 -6.04 -26.31 -15.08
C ASN A 155 -4.64 -25.74 -15.22
N LYS A 156 -3.89 -26.14 -16.27
CA LYS A 156 -2.62 -25.51 -16.59
C LYS A 156 -2.84 -24.02 -16.85
N ILE A 157 -1.99 -23.19 -16.20
CA ILE A 157 -1.94 -21.76 -16.53
C ILE A 157 -1.44 -21.65 -17.97
N LYS A 158 -2.21 -20.97 -18.83
CA LYS A 158 -1.77 -20.67 -20.20
C LYS A 158 -0.55 -19.77 -20.14
N ASP A 159 0.46 -20.05 -20.97
CA ASP A 159 1.61 -19.17 -21.14
C ASP A 159 1.14 -17.77 -21.55
N LYS A 160 1.70 -16.79 -20.88
CA LYS A 160 1.38 -15.38 -21.11
C LYS A 160 1.90 -14.91 -22.46
#